data_0cc2162e4f1cd48a96af7517011e9914
#
_entry.id   0cc2162e4f1cd48a96af7517011e9914
#
_cell.length_a   1.000
_cell.length_b   1.000
_cell.length_c   1.000
_cell.angle_alpha   90.00
_cell.angle_beta   90.00
_cell.angle_gamma   90.00
#
_symmetry.space_group_name_H-M   'P 1'
#
loop_
_entity.id
_entity.type
_entity.pdbx_description
1 polymer ?
#
loop_
_entity_poly.entity_id
_entity_poly.type
_entity_poly.pdbx_seq_one_letter_code
_entity_poly.pdbx_strand_id
1 'polypeptide(L)'
;MAPGQSNIFCTVTVANSSALPAAAEANFDGLIGMTHNYAGLAAGNLASQNSAGRISNPKAAALQGIAKMEIIAALGVTQCFLPPHERPAMWMLRQNGFTGDDERVLADAYTNKPHLLAQCCSSSFMWSANAGTVAPAQDARDNRTHLVVANLKSMPHRAVEPPCTHAILGAVFPDRDRFVVHKALLSTADMGDEGAANHTRLFDASNAQRPATHLFVYGIDTAHPRQQPKVHPARQTLQASQSVANLLQLDLARCVFAQQHPDAIDQGVFHNDVVSVGNASTLLYHQDAWLDHDRVVDALAERVGNSFCPIAVSRDELTIPEAVSAYLFNSQLVTTPDGSMTLVCPSEVEHHDRARAVAQRIQQDPRNPISRILYVDVRESMRTGGGPACLRLRVPLAPSATSTVGIHTLNGIHPGCVFSSERATQLRAWVESWYPDQLTPEALADPMLLKRNRDALDALTQQLGLPPIYPFQYARE
;
A
#
# COMPACT_ATOMS: atom_id res chain seq x y z
N MET A 1 47.51 -2.24 -18.39
CA MET A 1 47.68 -1.66 -17.05
C MET A 1 46.45 -0.82 -16.73
N ALA A 2 45.60 -1.31 -15.87
CA ALA A 2 44.39 -0.60 -15.41
C ALA A 2 44.74 0.17 -14.12
N PRO A 3 44.20 1.39 -13.90
CA PRO A 3 44.45 2.12 -12.65
C PRO A 3 43.44 1.69 -11.58
N GLY A 4 43.98 1.60 -10.36
CA GLY A 4 43.34 1.04 -9.18
C GLY A 4 42.15 1.83 -8.65
N GLN A 5 41.23 1.07 -8.08
CA GLN A 5 40.15 1.55 -7.23
C GLN A 5 40.70 1.88 -5.84
N SER A 6 40.62 3.14 -5.43
CA SER A 6 40.86 3.58 -4.06
C SER A 6 39.57 3.51 -3.25
N ASN A 7 39.54 2.60 -2.28
CA ASN A 7 38.49 2.54 -1.25
C ASN A 7 38.66 3.75 -0.29
N ILE A 8 37.76 4.69 -0.35
CA ILE A 8 37.66 5.75 0.66
C ILE A 8 36.67 5.29 1.73
N PHE A 9 37.18 4.85 2.87
CA PHE A 9 36.39 4.71 4.10
C PHE A 9 36.17 6.10 4.69
N CYS A 10 34.94 6.58 4.61
CA CYS A 10 34.54 7.81 5.30
C CYS A 10 34.08 7.43 6.71
N THR A 11 34.88 7.77 7.72
CA THR A 11 34.52 7.63 9.14
C THR A 11 33.58 8.76 9.51
N VAL A 12 32.28 8.47 9.67
CA VAL A 12 31.30 9.44 10.18
C VAL A 12 31.36 9.44 11.69
N THR A 13 31.79 10.56 12.26
CA THR A 13 31.72 10.82 13.69
C THR A 13 30.27 11.13 14.06
N VAL A 14 29.60 10.24 14.79
CA VAL A 14 28.24 10.44 15.28
C VAL A 14 28.29 11.40 16.47
N ALA A 15 27.74 12.60 16.32
CA ALA A 15 27.52 13.51 17.43
C ALA A 15 26.41 12.92 18.33
N ASN A 16 26.71 12.73 19.62
CA ASN A 16 25.76 12.35 20.65
C ASN A 16 24.72 13.45 20.87
N SER A 17 23.55 13.33 20.24
CA SER A 17 22.36 14.06 20.65
C SER A 17 21.47 13.12 21.45
N SER A 18 21.14 13.48 22.67
CA SER A 18 20.25 12.74 23.58
C SER A 18 18.75 12.89 23.23
N ALA A 19 18.43 13.19 22.00
CA ALA A 19 17.06 13.16 21.50
C ALA A 19 16.68 11.70 21.18
N LEU A 20 15.55 11.22 21.70
CA LEU A 20 14.98 9.94 21.30
C LEU A 20 14.86 9.91 19.77
N PRO A 21 15.33 8.85 19.10
CA PRO A 21 15.21 8.78 17.66
C PRO A 21 13.73 8.88 17.26
N ALA A 22 13.45 9.64 16.21
CA ALA A 22 12.12 9.67 15.58
C ALA A 22 11.64 8.22 15.37
N ALA A 23 10.34 7.98 15.53
CA ALA A 23 9.77 6.65 15.35
C ALA A 23 10.29 6.04 14.03
N ALA A 24 10.92 4.87 14.14
CA ALA A 24 11.40 4.18 12.95
C ALA A 24 10.20 3.81 12.07
N GLU A 25 10.28 4.06 10.78
CA GLU A 25 9.27 3.65 9.82
C GLU A 25 9.56 2.25 9.31
N ALA A 26 8.59 1.35 9.37
CA ALA A 26 8.62 0.08 8.68
C ALA A 26 7.68 0.11 7.48
N ASN A 27 8.16 -0.36 6.33
CA ASN A 27 7.39 -0.50 5.11
C ASN A 27 6.98 -1.97 4.95
N PHE A 28 5.71 -2.24 4.74
CA PHE A 28 5.18 -3.59 4.49
C PHE A 28 4.66 -3.68 3.07
N ASP A 29 5.35 -4.45 2.22
CA ASP A 29 4.86 -4.72 0.87
C ASP A 29 3.99 -5.99 0.88
N GLY A 30 2.89 -5.98 0.14
CA GLY A 30 2.08 -7.18 -0.09
C GLY A 30 2.75 -8.09 -1.12
N LEU A 31 3.00 -9.36 -0.77
CA LEU A 31 3.44 -10.33 -1.77
C LEU A 31 2.33 -10.57 -2.80
N ILE A 32 2.70 -10.58 -4.06
CA ILE A 32 1.77 -10.80 -5.18
C ILE A 32 1.38 -12.27 -5.23
N GLY A 33 0.09 -12.56 -5.29
CA GLY A 33 -0.42 -13.93 -5.34
C GLY A 33 -0.25 -14.59 -6.70
N MET A 34 -0.20 -15.94 -6.70
CA MET A 34 -0.02 -16.78 -7.88
C MET A 34 -1.13 -16.61 -8.93
N THR A 35 -2.32 -16.17 -8.52
CA THR A 35 -3.49 -15.97 -9.39
C THR A 35 -3.59 -14.53 -9.90
N HIS A 36 -2.51 -13.72 -9.80
CA HIS A 36 -2.48 -12.37 -10.32
C HIS A 36 -2.90 -12.34 -11.78
N ASN A 37 -3.97 -11.60 -12.10
CA ASN A 37 -4.59 -11.60 -13.42
C ASN A 37 -5.10 -10.20 -13.79
N TYR A 38 -5.36 -10.00 -15.07
CA TYR A 38 -5.85 -8.75 -15.62
C TYR A 38 -7.34 -8.84 -15.97
N ALA A 39 -8.20 -9.02 -14.97
CA ALA A 39 -9.63 -9.14 -15.17
C ALA A 39 -10.36 -7.80 -15.41
N GLY A 40 -9.69 -6.64 -15.24
CA GLY A 40 -10.28 -5.32 -15.51
C GLY A 40 -11.42 -4.91 -14.58
N LEU A 41 -11.44 -5.42 -13.35
CA LEU A 41 -12.60 -5.36 -12.44
C LEU A 41 -12.80 -4.01 -11.74
N ALA A 42 -11.79 -3.12 -11.76
CA ALA A 42 -11.79 -1.90 -10.96
C ALA A 42 -12.36 -0.70 -11.72
N ALA A 43 -13.64 -0.35 -11.49
CA ALA A 43 -14.24 0.84 -12.07
C ALA A 43 -13.46 2.11 -11.66
N GLY A 44 -13.19 3.01 -12.62
CA GLY A 44 -12.42 4.24 -12.44
C GLY A 44 -10.89 4.03 -12.41
N ASN A 45 -10.40 2.80 -12.39
CA ASN A 45 -8.98 2.49 -12.56
C ASN A 45 -8.71 2.19 -14.05
N LEU A 46 -8.27 3.22 -14.78
CA LEU A 46 -8.09 3.15 -16.23
C LEU A 46 -7.03 2.12 -16.65
N ALA A 47 -5.93 2.00 -15.89
CA ALA A 47 -4.88 1.03 -16.16
C ALA A 47 -5.41 -0.42 -16.07
N SER A 48 -6.20 -0.72 -15.02
CA SER A 48 -6.86 -2.01 -14.86
C SER A 48 -7.81 -2.32 -16.02
N GLN A 49 -8.66 -1.37 -16.39
CA GLN A 49 -9.62 -1.53 -17.49
C GLN A 49 -8.94 -1.75 -18.83
N ASN A 50 -7.88 -0.99 -19.12
CA ASN A 50 -7.12 -1.09 -20.39
C ASN A 50 -6.32 -2.39 -20.50
N SER A 51 -6.09 -3.10 -19.41
CA SER A 51 -5.39 -4.39 -19.37
C SER A 51 -6.34 -5.58 -19.40
N ALA A 52 -7.65 -5.37 -19.36
CA ALA A 52 -8.65 -6.44 -19.25
C ALA A 52 -8.48 -7.54 -20.30
N GLY A 53 -8.52 -8.79 -19.85
CA GLY A 53 -8.46 -9.97 -20.72
C GLY A 53 -7.08 -10.33 -21.26
N ARG A 54 -6.03 -9.58 -20.92
CA ARG A 54 -4.66 -9.91 -21.33
C ARG A 54 -4.10 -11.06 -20.49
N ILE A 55 -3.15 -11.79 -21.05
CA ILE A 55 -2.36 -12.81 -20.33
C ILE A 55 -1.50 -12.08 -19.31
N SER A 56 -1.55 -12.50 -18.05
CA SER A 56 -0.72 -11.99 -16.97
C SER A 56 0.55 -12.83 -16.76
N ASN A 57 1.52 -12.26 -16.08
CA ASN A 57 2.73 -12.96 -15.65
C ASN A 57 2.88 -12.83 -14.12
N PRO A 58 2.26 -13.73 -13.34
CA PRO A 58 2.31 -13.68 -11.88
C PRO A 58 3.73 -13.79 -11.32
N LYS A 59 4.59 -14.61 -11.95
CA LYS A 59 6.00 -14.76 -11.55
C LYS A 59 6.75 -13.44 -11.71
N ALA A 60 6.67 -12.80 -12.87
CA ALA A 60 7.32 -11.51 -13.10
C ALA A 60 6.81 -10.46 -12.13
N ALA A 61 5.49 -10.39 -11.90
CA ALA A 61 4.89 -9.46 -10.96
C ALA A 61 5.46 -9.64 -9.54
N ALA A 62 5.53 -10.88 -9.05
CA ALA A 62 6.08 -11.18 -7.72
C ALA A 62 7.58 -10.86 -7.62
N LEU A 63 8.37 -11.16 -8.65
CA LEU A 63 9.81 -10.86 -8.69
C LEU A 63 10.07 -9.34 -8.76
N GLN A 64 9.25 -8.57 -9.49
CA GLN A 64 9.31 -7.10 -9.49
C GLN A 64 9.00 -6.52 -8.11
N GLY A 65 8.02 -7.06 -7.39
CA GLY A 65 7.72 -6.67 -6.01
C GLY A 65 8.90 -6.93 -5.06
N ILE A 66 9.54 -8.10 -5.17
CA ILE A 66 10.74 -8.44 -4.37
C ILE A 66 11.90 -7.49 -4.70
N ALA A 67 12.15 -7.19 -5.99
CA ALA A 67 13.19 -6.26 -6.40
C ALA A 67 12.96 -4.85 -5.86
N LYS A 68 11.69 -4.37 -5.84
CA LYS A 68 11.34 -3.10 -5.21
C LYS A 68 11.66 -3.11 -3.72
N MET A 69 11.35 -4.19 -2.98
CA MET A 69 11.67 -4.32 -1.56
C MET A 69 13.19 -4.28 -1.32
N GLU A 70 14.01 -4.91 -2.17
CA GLU A 70 15.48 -4.84 -2.09
C GLU A 70 15.99 -3.40 -2.25
N ILE A 71 15.43 -2.63 -3.19
CA ILE A 71 15.77 -1.22 -3.38
C ILE A 71 15.45 -0.39 -2.13
N ILE A 72 14.28 -0.57 -1.53
CA ILE A 72 13.87 0.15 -0.32
C ILE A 72 14.77 -0.24 0.87
N ALA A 73 15.06 -1.53 1.06
CA ALA A 73 15.97 -1.99 2.11
C ALA A 73 17.39 -1.42 1.93
N ALA A 74 17.88 -1.32 0.70
CA ALA A 74 19.19 -0.73 0.39
C ALA A 74 19.28 0.78 0.70
N LEU A 75 18.13 1.48 0.82
CA LEU A 75 18.08 2.86 1.32
C LEU A 75 18.24 2.96 2.85
N GLY A 76 18.38 1.85 3.56
CA GLY A 76 18.48 1.80 5.02
C GLY A 76 17.14 1.90 5.75
N VAL A 77 16.03 1.71 5.04
CA VAL A 77 14.68 1.71 5.61
C VAL A 77 14.28 0.29 6.01
N THR A 78 13.63 0.17 7.16
CA THR A 78 13.09 -1.12 7.59
C THR A 78 12.04 -1.61 6.61
N GLN A 79 12.33 -2.71 5.92
CA GLN A 79 11.42 -3.36 4.99
C GLN A 79 10.86 -4.65 5.59
N CYS A 80 9.57 -4.85 5.43
CA CYS A 80 8.82 -6.04 5.81
C CYS A 80 7.88 -6.42 4.67
N PHE A 81 7.16 -7.53 4.81
CA PHE A 81 6.18 -7.95 3.81
C PHE A 81 5.00 -8.70 4.47
N LEU A 82 3.89 -8.75 3.72
CA LEU A 82 2.67 -9.46 4.07
C LEU A 82 2.48 -10.66 3.13
N PRO A 83 2.17 -11.87 3.64
CA PRO A 83 1.85 -13.03 2.81
C PRO A 83 0.65 -12.77 1.91
N PRO A 84 0.56 -13.38 0.70
CA PRO A 84 -0.56 -13.15 -0.21
C PRO A 84 -1.84 -13.83 0.27
N HIS A 85 -2.98 -13.40 -0.24
CA HIS A 85 -4.28 -14.04 0.00
C HIS A 85 -4.42 -15.39 -0.72
N GLU A 86 -5.17 -16.33 -0.11
CA GLU A 86 -5.66 -17.52 -0.83
C GLU A 86 -6.63 -17.10 -1.96
N ARG A 87 -6.37 -17.56 -3.16
CA ARG A 87 -7.24 -17.43 -4.33
C ARG A 87 -7.18 -18.72 -5.17
N PRO A 88 -8.26 -19.08 -5.87
CA PRO A 88 -9.61 -18.50 -5.83
C PRO A 88 -10.27 -18.51 -4.46
N ALA A 89 -11.14 -17.52 -4.21
CA ALA A 89 -12.01 -17.49 -3.03
C ALA A 89 -13.16 -18.51 -3.20
N MET A 90 -12.88 -19.78 -2.99
CA MET A 90 -13.82 -20.89 -3.24
C MET A 90 -15.14 -20.76 -2.49
N TRP A 91 -15.09 -20.21 -1.26
CA TRP A 91 -16.29 -19.95 -0.46
C TRP A 91 -17.26 -18.99 -1.15
N MET A 92 -16.75 -18.00 -1.90
CA MET A 92 -17.59 -17.04 -2.65
C MET A 92 -18.31 -17.74 -3.82
N LEU A 93 -17.64 -18.65 -4.54
CA LEU A 93 -18.30 -19.46 -5.56
C LEU A 93 -19.41 -20.32 -4.95
N ARG A 94 -19.14 -20.97 -3.82
CA ARG A 94 -20.12 -21.81 -3.11
C ARG A 94 -21.33 -21.00 -2.61
N GLN A 95 -21.11 -19.80 -2.07
CA GLN A 95 -22.21 -18.89 -1.69
C GLN A 95 -23.06 -18.44 -2.90
N ASN A 96 -22.50 -18.44 -4.11
CA ASN A 96 -23.20 -18.14 -5.34
C ASN A 96 -23.91 -19.36 -5.98
N GLY A 97 -24.01 -20.46 -5.23
CA GLY A 97 -24.79 -21.65 -5.59
C GLY A 97 -24.02 -22.73 -6.34
N PHE A 98 -22.71 -22.61 -6.52
CA PHE A 98 -21.90 -23.68 -7.09
C PHE A 98 -21.65 -24.77 -6.04
N THR A 99 -21.89 -26.04 -6.42
CA THR A 99 -21.83 -27.20 -5.52
C THR A 99 -21.00 -28.34 -6.14
N GLY A 100 -20.52 -29.25 -5.31
CA GLY A 100 -19.64 -30.37 -5.70
C GLY A 100 -18.23 -30.19 -5.13
N ASP A 101 -17.28 -30.94 -5.67
CA ASP A 101 -15.86 -30.78 -5.39
C ASP A 101 -15.30 -29.49 -6.00
N ASP A 102 -14.05 -29.15 -5.68
CA ASP A 102 -13.43 -27.91 -6.15
C ASP A 102 -13.26 -27.89 -7.67
N GLU A 103 -12.99 -29.02 -8.30
CA GLU A 103 -12.85 -29.18 -9.76
C GLU A 103 -14.17 -28.83 -10.47
N ARG A 104 -15.25 -29.42 -10.04
CA ARG A 104 -16.58 -29.14 -10.59
C ARG A 104 -17.01 -27.72 -10.39
N VAL A 105 -16.79 -27.16 -9.18
CA VAL A 105 -17.13 -25.75 -8.87
C VAL A 105 -16.41 -24.80 -9.80
N LEU A 106 -15.11 -25.02 -10.06
CA LEU A 106 -14.32 -24.17 -10.94
C LEU A 106 -14.78 -24.29 -12.40
N ALA A 107 -14.99 -25.53 -12.90
CA ALA A 107 -15.46 -25.76 -14.26
C ALA A 107 -16.85 -25.17 -14.52
N ASP A 108 -17.79 -25.37 -13.59
CA ASP A 108 -19.14 -24.82 -13.67
C ASP A 108 -19.13 -23.29 -13.59
N ALA A 109 -18.29 -22.70 -12.74
CA ALA A 109 -18.14 -21.25 -12.62
C ALA A 109 -17.55 -20.64 -13.89
N TYR A 110 -16.53 -21.27 -14.49
CA TYR A 110 -15.95 -20.82 -15.75
C TYR A 110 -16.98 -20.85 -16.90
N THR A 111 -17.76 -21.92 -16.98
CA THR A 111 -18.74 -22.09 -18.04
C THR A 111 -19.94 -21.15 -17.90
N ASN A 112 -20.46 -20.99 -16.68
CA ASN A 112 -21.75 -20.32 -16.46
C ASN A 112 -21.59 -18.85 -15.99
N LYS A 113 -20.50 -18.51 -15.25
CA LYS A 113 -20.25 -17.18 -14.69
C LYS A 113 -18.75 -16.86 -14.70
N PRO A 114 -18.08 -16.76 -15.87
CA PRO A 114 -16.63 -16.52 -15.95
C PRO A 114 -16.18 -15.22 -15.27
N HIS A 115 -17.03 -14.17 -15.30
CA HIS A 115 -16.75 -12.93 -14.60
C HIS A 115 -16.70 -13.11 -13.07
N LEU A 116 -17.58 -13.93 -12.49
CA LEU A 116 -17.54 -14.25 -11.06
C LEU A 116 -16.28 -15.07 -10.71
N LEU A 117 -15.89 -16.02 -11.55
CA LEU A 117 -14.64 -16.76 -11.36
C LEU A 117 -13.44 -15.78 -11.35
N ALA A 118 -13.36 -14.87 -12.33
CA ALA A 118 -12.32 -13.85 -12.37
C ALA A 118 -12.30 -12.98 -11.10
N GLN A 119 -13.47 -12.61 -10.56
CA GLN A 119 -13.56 -11.92 -9.28
C GLN A 119 -13.00 -12.77 -8.12
N CYS A 120 -13.32 -14.06 -8.07
CA CYS A 120 -12.84 -14.95 -7.02
C CYS A 120 -11.33 -15.21 -7.10
N CYS A 121 -10.74 -15.15 -8.30
CA CYS A 121 -9.31 -15.34 -8.53
C CYS A 121 -8.48 -14.06 -8.30
N SER A 122 -9.09 -12.88 -8.36
CA SER A 122 -8.40 -11.60 -8.24
C SER A 122 -8.20 -11.21 -6.77
N SER A 123 -7.04 -10.62 -6.46
CA SER A 123 -6.75 -10.02 -5.16
C SER A 123 -6.11 -8.65 -5.33
N SER A 124 -6.53 -7.69 -4.51
CA SER A 124 -5.90 -6.37 -4.42
C SER A 124 -4.90 -6.26 -3.25
N PHE A 125 -4.69 -7.32 -2.50
CA PHE A 125 -3.87 -7.30 -1.28
C PHE A 125 -2.37 -7.03 -1.55
N MET A 126 -1.90 -7.28 -2.77
CA MET A 126 -0.58 -6.82 -3.21
C MET A 126 -0.40 -5.30 -3.06
N TRP A 127 -1.48 -4.54 -3.17
CA TRP A 127 -1.50 -3.11 -2.88
C TRP A 127 -1.80 -2.92 -1.39
N SER A 128 -0.77 -3.15 -0.57
CA SER A 128 -0.90 -3.17 0.89
C SER A 128 -1.33 -1.82 1.48
N ALA A 129 -1.24 -0.70 0.74
CA ALA A 129 -1.90 0.55 1.10
C ALA A 129 -3.42 0.40 1.31
N ASN A 130 -4.04 -0.58 0.64
CA ASN A 130 -5.46 -0.92 0.82
C ASN A 130 -5.71 -1.97 1.91
N ALA A 131 -4.69 -2.52 2.56
CA ALA A 131 -4.89 -3.47 3.65
C ALA A 131 -5.58 -2.82 4.87
N GLY A 132 -5.31 -1.55 5.10
CA GLY A 132 -5.93 -0.81 6.21
C GLY A 132 -5.25 0.54 6.44
N THR A 133 -5.73 1.25 7.46
CA THR A 133 -5.17 2.51 7.93
C THR A 133 -4.45 2.31 9.26
N VAL A 134 -3.32 2.98 9.46
CA VAL A 134 -2.45 2.80 10.63
C VAL A 134 -2.26 4.11 11.38
N ALA A 135 -2.35 4.04 12.71
CA ALA A 135 -1.88 5.09 13.61
C ALA A 135 -0.85 4.51 14.59
N PRO A 136 0.33 5.13 14.74
CA PRO A 136 1.33 4.68 15.70
C PRO A 136 0.90 4.98 17.14
N ALA A 137 1.52 4.30 18.09
CA ALA A 137 1.28 4.44 19.51
C ALA A 137 1.33 5.89 20.03
N GLN A 138 2.23 6.70 19.48
CA GLN A 138 2.40 8.11 19.88
C GLN A 138 1.24 9.03 19.46
N ASP A 139 0.40 8.61 18.51
CA ASP A 139 -0.75 9.38 18.04
C ASP A 139 -2.07 8.86 18.64
N ALA A 140 -2.06 7.64 19.18
CA ALA A 140 -3.23 6.99 19.75
C ALA A 140 -3.34 7.27 21.28
N ARG A 141 -4.56 7.50 21.75
CA ARG A 141 -4.84 7.84 23.17
C ARG A 141 -4.44 6.76 24.18
N ASP A 142 -4.39 5.51 23.76
CA ASP A 142 -4.02 4.36 24.61
C ASP A 142 -2.56 3.92 24.44
N ASN A 143 -1.75 4.67 23.71
CA ASN A 143 -0.33 4.41 23.44
C ASN A 143 -0.04 3.04 22.78
N ARG A 144 -0.97 2.51 21.99
CA ARG A 144 -0.77 1.33 21.15
C ARG A 144 -0.84 1.70 19.66
N THR A 145 -0.16 0.93 18.83
CA THR A 145 -0.29 1.07 17.37
C THR A 145 -1.58 0.41 16.91
N HIS A 146 -2.45 1.17 16.27
CA HIS A 146 -3.72 0.69 15.76
C HIS A 146 -3.68 0.50 14.25
N LEU A 147 -4.23 -0.63 13.78
CA LEU A 147 -4.46 -0.93 12.37
C LEU A 147 -5.95 -1.20 12.19
N VAL A 148 -6.62 -0.43 11.34
CA VAL A 148 -8.03 -0.67 10.97
C VAL A 148 -8.05 -1.25 9.57
N VAL A 149 -8.51 -2.49 9.43
CA VAL A 149 -8.62 -3.18 8.13
C VAL A 149 -9.64 -2.43 7.26
N ALA A 150 -9.30 -2.15 6.01
CA ALA A 150 -10.20 -1.53 5.06
C ALA A 150 -11.30 -2.50 4.59
N ASN A 151 -12.53 -2.04 4.43
CA ASN A 151 -13.63 -2.92 4.00
C ASN A 151 -13.72 -3.11 2.48
N LEU A 152 -13.11 -2.21 1.71
CA LEU A 152 -12.96 -2.31 0.25
C LEU A 152 -14.28 -2.58 -0.49
N LYS A 153 -15.40 -2.14 0.08
CA LYS A 153 -16.74 -2.53 -0.34
C LYS A 153 -17.14 -2.07 -1.74
N SER A 154 -16.41 -1.09 -2.29
CA SER A 154 -16.71 -0.51 -3.61
C SER A 154 -16.60 -1.51 -4.76
N MET A 155 -15.84 -2.60 -4.59
CA MET A 155 -15.59 -3.62 -5.62
C MET A 155 -15.80 -5.03 -5.05
N PRO A 156 -16.66 -5.88 -5.65
CA PRO A 156 -16.99 -7.21 -5.10
C PRO A 156 -15.78 -8.10 -4.85
N HIS A 157 -14.79 -8.13 -5.79
CA HIS A 157 -13.58 -8.93 -5.69
C HIS A 157 -12.64 -8.50 -4.56
N ARG A 158 -12.80 -7.26 -4.07
CA ARG A 158 -12.03 -6.67 -2.97
C ARG A 158 -12.79 -6.76 -1.64
N ALA A 159 -14.11 -6.64 -1.67
CA ALA A 159 -14.97 -6.70 -0.49
C ALA A 159 -14.89 -8.07 0.25
N VAL A 160 -14.35 -9.10 -0.39
CA VAL A 160 -14.12 -10.43 0.19
C VAL A 160 -12.79 -10.54 0.94
N GLU A 161 -11.91 -9.54 0.86
CA GLU A 161 -10.55 -9.59 1.40
C GLU A 161 -10.44 -9.37 2.91
N PRO A 162 -11.28 -8.51 3.56
CA PRO A 162 -11.06 -8.06 4.92
C PRO A 162 -10.87 -9.17 5.97
N PRO A 163 -11.58 -10.31 5.93
CA PRO A 163 -11.36 -11.39 6.90
C PRO A 163 -9.95 -11.99 6.82
N CYS A 164 -9.44 -12.24 5.60
CA CYS A 164 -8.10 -12.77 5.39
C CYS A 164 -7.04 -11.72 5.72
N THR A 165 -7.25 -10.46 5.32
CA THR A 165 -6.38 -9.32 5.70
C THR A 165 -6.24 -9.22 7.22
N HIS A 166 -7.37 -9.31 7.95
CA HIS A 166 -7.36 -9.27 9.41
C HIS A 166 -6.55 -10.43 10.01
N ALA A 167 -6.70 -11.64 9.48
CA ALA A 167 -5.95 -12.82 9.93
C ALA A 167 -4.44 -12.64 9.68
N ILE A 168 -4.05 -12.18 8.49
CA ILE A 168 -2.65 -11.92 8.13
C ILE A 168 -2.05 -10.85 9.05
N LEU A 169 -2.70 -9.69 9.19
CA LEU A 169 -2.21 -8.62 10.07
C LEU A 169 -2.14 -9.09 11.52
N GLY A 170 -3.10 -9.93 11.97
CA GLY A 170 -3.06 -10.52 13.30
C GLY A 170 -1.88 -11.47 13.53
N ALA A 171 -1.44 -12.20 12.50
CA ALA A 171 -0.28 -13.09 12.56
C ALA A 171 1.05 -12.31 12.44
N VAL A 172 1.07 -11.25 11.64
CA VAL A 172 2.26 -10.38 11.45
C VAL A 172 2.52 -9.48 12.66
N PHE A 173 1.46 -9.03 13.35
CA PHE A 173 1.51 -8.19 14.54
C PHE A 173 0.95 -8.95 15.77
N PRO A 174 1.63 -10.00 16.29
CA PRO A 174 1.10 -10.87 17.34
C PRO A 174 1.08 -10.23 18.73
N ASP A 175 1.91 -9.21 18.99
CA ASP A 175 2.03 -8.54 20.29
C ASP A 175 0.82 -7.61 20.52
N ARG A 176 -0.16 -8.11 21.30
CA ARG A 176 -1.42 -7.40 21.60
C ARG A 176 -1.27 -6.24 22.58
N ASP A 177 -0.16 -6.18 23.32
CA ASP A 177 0.12 -5.05 24.21
C ASP A 177 0.59 -3.83 23.41
N ARG A 178 1.16 -4.05 22.22
CA ARG A 178 1.68 -3.02 21.32
C ARG A 178 0.78 -2.72 20.14
N PHE A 179 0.07 -3.72 19.62
CA PHE A 179 -0.72 -3.62 18.40
C PHE A 179 -2.18 -3.99 18.62
N VAL A 180 -3.05 -3.19 18.05
CA VAL A 180 -4.49 -3.48 17.96
C VAL A 180 -4.87 -3.58 16.50
N VAL A 181 -5.22 -4.77 16.04
CA VAL A 181 -5.74 -4.99 14.69
C VAL A 181 -7.27 -5.01 14.78
N HIS A 182 -7.90 -3.95 14.29
CA HIS A 182 -9.36 -3.84 14.23
C HIS A 182 -9.90 -4.55 13.00
N LYS A 183 -11.09 -5.12 13.15
CA LYS A 183 -11.88 -5.59 12.00
C LYS A 183 -12.27 -4.41 11.11
N ALA A 184 -12.57 -4.71 9.85
CA ALA A 184 -13.11 -3.72 8.91
C ALA A 184 -14.46 -3.18 9.38
N LEU A 185 -14.77 -1.94 8.99
CA LEU A 185 -16.11 -1.36 9.14
C LEU A 185 -17.15 -2.19 8.40
N LEU A 186 -18.41 -2.09 8.83
CA LEU A 186 -19.52 -2.73 8.12
C LEU A 186 -19.63 -2.20 6.68
N SER A 187 -19.94 -3.08 5.74
CA SER A 187 -20.05 -2.73 4.31
C SER A 187 -21.41 -2.07 3.98
N THR A 188 -21.78 -0.99 4.71
CA THR A 188 -22.98 -0.19 4.44
C THR A 188 -22.69 0.93 3.44
N ALA A 189 -23.74 1.58 2.89
CA ALA A 189 -23.57 2.57 1.83
C ALA A 189 -22.66 3.74 2.25
N ASP A 190 -22.75 4.16 3.50
CA ASP A 190 -22.06 5.29 4.12
C ASP A 190 -20.68 4.94 4.70
N MET A 191 -20.27 3.67 4.72
CA MET A 191 -19.02 3.20 5.35
C MET A 191 -18.00 2.65 4.35
N GLY A 192 -17.85 3.29 3.18
CA GLY A 192 -16.83 2.93 2.20
C GLY A 192 -15.43 3.32 2.68
N ASP A 193 -14.54 2.35 2.85
CA ASP A 193 -13.17 2.52 3.31
C ASP A 193 -12.17 1.80 2.40
N GLU A 194 -11.16 2.54 1.93
CA GLU A 194 -10.11 2.08 1.01
C GLU A 194 -8.70 2.08 1.66
N GLY A 195 -8.64 2.30 2.98
CA GLY A 195 -7.40 2.22 3.76
C GLY A 195 -6.43 3.39 3.56
N ALA A 196 -5.14 3.11 3.73
CA ALA A 196 -4.08 4.11 3.72
C ALA A 196 -3.86 4.79 2.36
N ALA A 197 -4.43 4.30 1.26
CA ALA A 197 -4.43 4.97 -0.03
C ALA A 197 -5.12 6.35 0.01
N ASN A 198 -5.98 6.59 1.01
CA ASN A 198 -6.68 7.84 1.26
C ASN A 198 -6.31 8.48 2.60
N HIS A 199 -5.17 8.09 3.18
CA HIS A 199 -4.69 8.62 4.45
C HIS A 199 -3.21 8.99 4.37
N THR A 200 -2.88 10.16 4.91
CA THR A 200 -1.48 10.62 5.04
C THR A 200 -1.24 11.11 6.46
N ARG A 201 -0.22 10.58 7.11
CA ARG A 201 0.27 11.03 8.41
C ARG A 201 1.41 12.02 8.20
N LEU A 202 1.26 13.25 8.72
CA LEU A 202 2.26 14.31 8.67
C LEU A 202 2.74 14.65 10.08
N PHE A 203 4.04 14.77 10.27
CA PHE A 203 4.63 15.03 11.57
C PHE A 203 5.93 15.82 11.45
N ASP A 204 6.24 16.61 12.48
CA ASP A 204 7.49 17.34 12.58
C ASP A 204 8.58 16.41 13.12
N ALA A 205 9.49 15.97 12.26
CA ALA A 205 10.60 15.10 12.64
C ALA A 205 11.59 15.77 13.61
N SER A 206 11.65 17.11 13.66
CA SER A 206 12.46 17.86 14.60
C SER A 206 11.86 17.95 16.00
N ASN A 207 10.56 17.67 16.13
CA ASN A 207 9.82 17.71 17.40
C ASN A 207 8.96 16.46 17.59
N ALA A 208 9.60 15.36 18.00
CA ALA A 208 8.95 14.07 18.23
C ALA A 208 7.84 14.10 19.31
N GLN A 209 7.78 15.13 20.15
CA GLN A 209 6.74 15.31 21.17
C GLN A 209 5.46 15.92 20.60
N ARG A 210 5.53 16.55 19.42
CA ARG A 210 4.35 17.13 18.78
C ARG A 210 3.52 16.02 18.13
N PRO A 211 2.22 15.89 18.49
CA PRO A 211 1.34 14.92 17.86
C PRO A 211 1.26 15.12 16.34
N ALA A 212 1.23 14.04 15.58
CA ALA A 212 1.10 14.10 14.14
C ALA A 212 -0.26 14.69 13.71
N THR A 213 -0.31 15.12 12.46
CA THR A 213 -1.55 15.53 11.78
C THR A 213 -1.94 14.44 10.79
N HIS A 214 -3.19 14.05 10.80
CA HIS A 214 -3.73 13.00 9.95
C HIS A 214 -4.64 13.61 8.88
N LEU A 215 -4.23 13.54 7.63
CA LEU A 215 -5.05 13.90 6.48
C LEU A 215 -5.84 12.67 6.02
N PHE A 216 -7.16 12.73 6.13
CA PHE A 216 -8.10 11.76 5.57
C PHE A 216 -8.75 12.37 4.33
N VAL A 217 -8.66 11.68 3.21
CA VAL A 217 -9.26 12.14 1.95
C VAL A 217 -10.46 11.26 1.62
N TYR A 218 -11.62 11.89 1.46
CA TYR A 218 -12.86 11.21 1.08
C TYR A 218 -13.37 11.73 -0.26
N GLY A 219 -14.11 10.90 -0.99
CA GLY A 219 -14.70 11.29 -2.27
C GLY A 219 -16.16 11.76 -2.13
N ILE A 220 -16.86 11.28 -1.10
CA ILE A 220 -18.28 11.62 -0.89
C ILE A 220 -18.60 11.76 0.61
N ASP A 221 -19.38 12.80 0.94
CA ASP A 221 -20.13 12.91 2.19
C ASP A 221 -21.57 12.45 1.92
N THR A 222 -21.96 11.31 2.47
CA THR A 222 -23.28 10.73 2.24
C THR A 222 -24.39 11.45 3.01
N ALA A 223 -24.06 12.14 4.10
CA ALA A 223 -25.01 12.91 4.90
C ALA A 223 -25.29 14.28 4.28
N HIS A 224 -24.26 14.92 3.72
CA HIS A 224 -24.35 16.26 3.13
C HIS A 224 -23.66 16.27 1.77
N PRO A 225 -24.24 15.64 0.74
CA PRO A 225 -23.60 15.53 -0.56
C PRO A 225 -23.45 16.93 -1.19
N ARG A 226 -22.18 17.32 -1.37
CA ARG A 226 -21.76 18.49 -2.13
C ARG A 226 -21.57 18.12 -3.60
N GLN A 227 -20.55 18.64 -4.24
CA GLN A 227 -20.16 18.21 -5.58
C GLN A 227 -19.76 16.72 -5.53
N GLN A 228 -20.26 15.96 -6.51
CA GLN A 228 -19.98 14.53 -6.65
C GLN A 228 -19.42 14.23 -8.05
N PRO A 229 -18.59 13.20 -8.19
CA PRO A 229 -18.18 12.73 -9.50
C PRO A 229 -19.37 12.20 -10.29
N LYS A 230 -19.31 12.32 -11.61
CA LYS A 230 -20.42 11.99 -12.53
C LYS A 230 -20.14 10.74 -13.37
N VAL A 231 -18.87 10.38 -13.55
CA VAL A 231 -18.44 9.29 -14.44
C VAL A 231 -18.01 8.07 -13.62
N HIS A 232 -17.22 8.28 -12.59
CA HIS A 232 -16.69 7.20 -11.76
C HIS A 232 -17.14 7.33 -10.31
N PRO A 233 -17.42 6.20 -9.62
CA PRO A 233 -17.88 6.25 -8.23
C PRO A 233 -16.74 6.69 -7.30
N ALA A 234 -17.05 7.59 -6.36
CA ALA A 234 -16.22 7.82 -5.19
C ALA A 234 -16.24 6.59 -4.28
N ARG A 235 -15.06 6.15 -3.81
CA ARG A 235 -14.92 4.90 -3.05
C ARG A 235 -14.87 5.12 -1.54
N GLN A 236 -14.17 6.17 -1.08
CA GLN A 236 -14.04 6.54 0.32
C GLN A 236 -15.15 7.48 0.74
N THR A 237 -15.77 7.24 1.90
CA THR A 237 -16.79 8.13 2.48
C THR A 237 -16.22 8.93 3.65
N LEU A 238 -16.77 10.12 3.92
CA LEU A 238 -16.41 10.94 5.09
C LEU A 238 -16.73 10.19 6.39
N GLN A 239 -17.88 9.54 6.46
CA GLN A 239 -18.36 8.81 7.63
C GLN A 239 -17.42 7.65 7.98
N ALA A 240 -16.91 6.92 6.97
CA ALA A 240 -15.90 5.87 7.17
C ALA A 240 -14.59 6.48 7.67
N SER A 241 -14.11 7.58 7.06
CA SER A 241 -12.88 8.26 7.48
C SER A 241 -12.93 8.70 8.94
N GLN A 242 -14.07 9.27 9.38
CA GLN A 242 -14.27 9.65 10.78
C GLN A 242 -14.32 8.43 11.72
N SER A 243 -15.00 7.36 11.30
CA SER A 243 -15.07 6.10 12.06
C SER A 243 -13.70 5.44 12.21
N VAL A 244 -12.90 5.42 11.13
CA VAL A 244 -11.50 4.94 11.15
C VAL A 244 -10.66 5.78 12.10
N ALA A 245 -10.75 7.12 12.04
CA ALA A 245 -10.01 8.01 12.95
C ALA A 245 -10.34 7.71 14.43
N ASN A 246 -11.61 7.45 14.75
CA ASN A 246 -12.05 7.07 16.10
C ASN A 246 -11.51 5.70 16.52
N LEU A 247 -11.56 4.67 15.64
CA LEU A 247 -11.01 3.33 15.91
C LEU A 247 -9.48 3.38 16.11
N LEU A 248 -8.79 4.24 15.37
CA LEU A 248 -7.37 4.51 15.54
C LEU A 248 -7.04 5.28 16.83
N GLN A 249 -8.03 5.64 17.65
CA GLN A 249 -7.89 6.41 18.89
C GLN A 249 -7.25 7.79 18.71
N LEU A 250 -7.42 8.42 17.52
CA LEU A 250 -6.85 9.72 17.20
C LEU A 250 -7.57 10.87 17.91
N ASP A 251 -6.84 11.95 18.17
CA ASP A 251 -7.44 13.24 18.48
C ASP A 251 -8.00 13.86 17.19
N LEU A 252 -9.31 14.03 17.11
CA LEU A 252 -9.97 14.60 15.92
C LEU A 252 -9.55 16.03 15.62
N ALA A 253 -9.08 16.80 16.62
CA ALA A 253 -8.52 18.13 16.41
C ALA A 253 -7.22 18.08 15.58
N ARG A 254 -6.55 16.94 15.54
CA ARG A 254 -5.36 16.66 14.72
C ARG A 254 -5.68 16.00 13.37
N CYS A 255 -6.95 15.80 13.07
CA CYS A 255 -7.41 15.24 11.79
C CYS A 255 -7.88 16.35 10.85
N VAL A 256 -7.47 16.25 9.59
CA VAL A 256 -7.98 17.08 8.49
C VAL A 256 -8.75 16.14 7.56
N PHE A 257 -10.02 16.45 7.31
CA PHE A 257 -10.87 15.69 6.38
C PHE A 257 -11.04 16.53 5.11
N ALA A 258 -10.47 16.07 4.00
CA ALA A 258 -10.48 16.75 2.71
C ALA A 258 -11.33 15.98 1.70
N GLN A 259 -12.17 16.69 0.95
CA GLN A 259 -12.88 16.06 -0.16
C GLN A 259 -11.99 16.03 -1.39
N GLN A 260 -11.79 14.84 -1.96
CA GLN A 260 -11.11 14.67 -3.24
C GLN A 260 -11.87 15.40 -4.34
N HIS A 261 -11.16 16.04 -5.27
CA HIS A 261 -11.80 16.81 -6.34
C HIS A 261 -12.63 15.87 -7.24
N PRO A 262 -13.95 16.12 -7.41
CA PRO A 262 -14.83 15.24 -8.18
C PRO A 262 -14.38 15.06 -9.64
N ASP A 263 -13.91 16.14 -10.28
CA ASP A 263 -13.44 16.09 -11.67
C ASP A 263 -12.13 15.28 -11.80
N ALA A 264 -11.31 15.22 -10.74
CA ALA A 264 -10.13 14.36 -10.72
C ALA A 264 -10.55 12.88 -10.63
N ILE A 265 -11.58 12.55 -9.81
CA ILE A 265 -12.14 11.19 -9.76
C ILE A 265 -12.66 10.77 -11.15
N ASP A 266 -13.39 11.65 -11.83
CA ASP A 266 -13.93 11.40 -13.16
C ASP A 266 -12.86 11.24 -14.26
N GLN A 267 -11.63 11.72 -14.00
CA GLN A 267 -10.46 11.54 -14.84
C GLN A 267 -9.58 10.34 -14.44
N GLY A 268 -10.05 9.47 -13.53
CA GLY A 268 -9.38 8.23 -13.16
C GLY A 268 -8.58 8.28 -11.86
N VAL A 269 -8.71 9.35 -11.06
CA VAL A 269 -8.10 9.41 -9.71
C VAL A 269 -9.00 8.67 -8.72
N PHE A 270 -8.88 7.37 -8.68
CA PHE A 270 -9.74 6.50 -7.87
C PHE A 270 -9.36 6.47 -6.37
N HIS A 271 -8.16 6.92 -5.99
CA HIS A 271 -7.66 7.13 -4.63
C HIS A 271 -6.81 8.39 -4.55
N ASN A 272 -6.64 8.94 -3.36
CA ASN A 272 -5.81 10.12 -3.14
C ASN A 272 -4.32 9.89 -3.47
N ASP A 273 -3.81 8.67 -3.30
CA ASP A 273 -2.41 8.32 -3.58
C ASP A 273 -2.05 8.39 -5.09
N VAL A 274 -3.02 8.59 -5.97
CA VAL A 274 -2.80 8.90 -7.40
C VAL A 274 -2.45 10.37 -7.65
N VAL A 275 -2.77 11.27 -6.71
CA VAL A 275 -2.57 12.72 -6.82
C VAL A 275 -1.87 13.36 -5.63
N SER A 276 -1.51 12.57 -4.60
CA SER A 276 -0.83 13.08 -3.42
C SER A 276 -0.04 11.99 -2.71
N VAL A 277 1.17 12.32 -2.24
CA VAL A 277 1.98 11.46 -1.38
C VAL A 277 2.72 12.30 -0.34
N GLY A 278 2.74 11.84 0.91
CA GLY A 278 3.45 12.53 1.97
C GLY A 278 4.31 11.62 2.83
N ASN A 279 5.32 12.20 3.47
CA ASN A 279 6.13 11.56 4.51
C ASN A 279 6.73 12.63 5.43
N ALA A 280 6.85 12.36 6.72
CA ALA A 280 7.27 13.30 7.75
C ALA A 280 6.49 14.63 7.61
N SER A 281 7.15 15.75 7.40
CA SER A 281 6.50 17.05 7.18
C SER A 281 6.28 17.41 5.70
N THR A 282 6.67 16.54 4.77
CA THR A 282 6.61 16.81 3.33
C THR A 282 5.35 16.22 2.71
N LEU A 283 4.67 17.03 1.89
CA LEU A 283 3.48 16.62 1.14
C LEU A 283 3.62 17.07 -0.33
N LEU A 284 3.81 16.11 -1.22
CA LEU A 284 3.77 16.30 -2.67
C LEU A 284 2.35 16.05 -3.17
N TYR A 285 1.76 17.01 -3.87
CA TYR A 285 0.38 16.90 -4.32
C TYR A 285 0.11 17.70 -5.60
N HIS A 286 -0.91 17.27 -6.34
CA HIS A 286 -1.44 18.01 -7.47
C HIS A 286 -2.38 19.12 -6.99
N GLN A 287 -2.37 20.31 -7.62
CA GLN A 287 -3.24 21.43 -7.21
C GLN A 287 -4.73 21.11 -7.26
N ASP A 288 -5.15 20.19 -8.12
CA ASP A 288 -6.54 19.71 -8.24
C ASP A 288 -6.81 18.42 -7.44
N ALA A 289 -6.00 18.11 -6.42
CA ALA A 289 -6.21 16.92 -5.59
C ALA A 289 -7.50 17.03 -4.76
N TRP A 290 -7.79 18.20 -4.21
CA TRP A 290 -8.89 18.43 -3.27
C TRP A 290 -9.78 19.59 -3.70
N LEU A 291 -11.06 19.51 -3.36
CA LEU A 291 -12.07 20.49 -3.75
C LEU A 291 -11.77 21.88 -3.17
N ASP A 292 -11.41 21.97 -1.90
CA ASP A 292 -11.07 23.23 -1.19
C ASP A 292 -9.55 23.27 -0.93
N HIS A 293 -8.72 23.15 -1.97
CA HIS A 293 -7.28 22.99 -1.93
C HIS A 293 -6.58 23.94 -0.95
N ASP A 294 -6.76 25.27 -1.09
CA ASP A 294 -6.08 26.27 -0.23
C ASP A 294 -6.42 26.06 1.24
N ARG A 295 -7.70 25.83 1.55
CA ARG A 295 -8.16 25.56 2.91
C ARG A 295 -7.55 24.28 3.50
N VAL A 296 -7.37 23.24 2.68
CA VAL A 296 -6.73 21.99 3.11
C VAL A 296 -5.26 22.24 3.45
N VAL A 297 -4.53 22.95 2.57
CA VAL A 297 -3.12 23.28 2.77
C VAL A 297 -2.92 24.15 4.00
N ASP A 298 -3.74 25.20 4.18
CA ASP A 298 -3.70 26.08 5.36
C ASP A 298 -3.97 25.30 6.66
N ALA A 299 -4.97 24.42 6.66
CA ALA A 299 -5.30 23.59 7.82
C ALA A 299 -4.17 22.59 8.17
N LEU A 300 -3.44 22.09 7.19
CA LEU A 300 -2.26 21.24 7.40
C LEU A 300 -1.09 22.08 7.93
N ALA A 301 -0.84 23.27 7.37
CA ALA A 301 0.23 24.17 7.80
C ALA A 301 0.06 24.58 9.26
N GLU A 302 -1.16 24.95 9.68
CA GLU A 302 -1.49 25.27 11.06
C GLU A 302 -1.16 24.13 12.03
N ARG A 303 -1.51 22.88 11.65
CA ARG A 303 -1.38 21.71 12.54
C ARG A 303 0.01 21.10 12.52
N VAL A 304 0.67 21.01 11.39
CA VAL A 304 2.05 20.50 11.27
C VAL A 304 3.05 21.53 11.77
N GLY A 305 2.85 22.82 11.44
CA GLY A 305 3.68 23.94 11.88
C GLY A 305 4.79 24.28 10.89
N ASN A 306 5.83 24.98 11.38
CA ASN A 306 6.85 25.61 10.54
C ASN A 306 7.70 24.63 9.71
N SER A 307 7.71 23.35 10.07
CA SER A 307 8.40 22.31 9.30
C SER A 307 7.60 21.82 8.10
N PHE A 308 6.32 22.20 7.97
CA PHE A 308 5.47 21.76 6.87
C PHE A 308 6.05 22.18 5.52
N CYS A 309 6.27 21.21 4.64
CA CYS A 309 6.85 21.38 3.32
C CYS A 309 5.85 20.91 2.23
N PRO A 310 4.92 21.79 1.84
CA PRO A 310 4.00 21.48 0.73
C PRO A 310 4.72 21.67 -0.61
N ILE A 311 4.64 20.65 -1.48
CA ILE A 311 5.19 20.66 -2.84
C ILE A 311 4.02 20.53 -3.80
N ALA A 312 3.55 21.66 -4.30
CA ALA A 312 2.47 21.69 -5.27
C ALA A 312 3.00 21.41 -6.69
N VAL A 313 2.22 20.68 -7.45
CA VAL A 313 2.37 20.51 -8.90
C VAL A 313 1.13 21.12 -9.56
N SER A 314 1.35 22.14 -10.41
CA SER A 314 0.27 22.82 -11.08
C SER A 314 -0.25 22.00 -12.27
N ARG A 315 -1.49 22.33 -12.72
CA ARG A 315 -2.05 21.72 -13.93
C ARG A 315 -1.28 22.09 -15.19
N ASP A 316 -0.56 23.21 -15.17
CA ASP A 316 0.29 23.64 -16.31
C ASP A 316 1.58 22.81 -16.38
N GLU A 317 2.08 22.32 -15.25
CA GLU A 317 3.24 21.41 -15.20
C GLU A 317 2.85 19.96 -15.56
N LEU A 318 1.72 19.48 -15.03
CA LEU A 318 1.24 18.13 -15.24
C LEU A 318 -0.28 18.11 -15.09
N THR A 319 -1.02 17.73 -16.11
CA THR A 319 -2.48 17.60 -16.03
C THR A 319 -2.89 16.35 -15.27
N ILE A 320 -4.15 16.28 -14.78
CA ILE A 320 -4.66 15.07 -14.10
C ILE A 320 -4.54 13.81 -14.96
N PRO A 321 -4.91 13.80 -16.27
CA PRO A 321 -4.71 12.62 -17.11
C PRO A 321 -3.24 12.19 -17.22
N GLU A 322 -2.30 13.14 -17.30
CA GLU A 322 -0.87 12.84 -17.31
C GLU A 322 -0.38 12.31 -15.95
N ALA A 323 -0.87 12.88 -14.86
CA ALA A 323 -0.59 12.38 -13.51
C ALA A 323 -1.08 10.94 -13.33
N VAL A 324 -2.29 10.62 -13.81
CA VAL A 324 -2.87 9.27 -13.83
C VAL A 324 -2.08 8.32 -14.72
N SER A 325 -1.59 8.77 -15.90
CA SER A 325 -0.84 7.90 -16.80
C SER A 325 0.57 7.61 -16.34
N ALA A 326 1.26 8.62 -15.78
CA ALA A 326 2.64 8.50 -15.30
C ALA A 326 2.76 7.99 -13.86
N TYR A 327 1.68 8.09 -13.05
CA TYR A 327 1.66 7.72 -11.63
C TYR A 327 2.72 8.43 -10.77
N LEU A 328 3.06 9.69 -11.09
CA LEU A 328 4.07 10.46 -10.36
C LEU A 328 3.79 10.50 -8.85
N PHE A 329 2.55 10.76 -8.44
CA PHE A 329 2.18 10.86 -7.03
C PHE A 329 2.03 9.49 -6.36
N ASN A 330 1.86 8.42 -7.12
CA ASN A 330 1.89 7.05 -6.60
C ASN A 330 3.32 6.52 -6.46
N SER A 331 4.29 7.43 -6.41
CA SER A 331 5.67 7.18 -5.99
C SER A 331 5.75 7.00 -4.48
N GLN A 332 6.69 6.20 -4.01
CA GLN A 332 6.94 6.04 -2.58
C GLN A 332 7.93 7.10 -2.11
N LEU A 333 7.51 7.97 -1.19
CA LEU A 333 8.40 8.95 -0.56
C LEU A 333 9.01 8.33 0.71
N VAL A 334 10.33 8.22 0.74
CA VAL A 334 11.09 7.51 1.77
C VAL A 334 12.06 8.47 2.44
N THR A 335 12.08 8.50 3.79
CA THR A 335 13.10 9.21 4.55
C THR A 335 14.25 8.24 4.84
N THR A 336 15.44 8.59 4.41
CA THR A 336 16.67 7.82 4.65
C THR A 336 17.27 8.11 6.03
N PRO A 337 18.17 7.27 6.56
CA PRO A 337 18.72 7.45 7.91
C PRO A 337 19.47 8.76 8.14
N ASP A 338 19.96 9.42 7.08
CA ASP A 338 20.60 10.75 7.12
C ASP A 338 19.59 11.91 7.16
N GLY A 339 18.28 11.62 7.13
CA GLY A 339 17.22 12.60 7.15
C GLY A 339 16.84 13.16 5.78
N SER A 340 17.56 12.82 4.71
CA SER A 340 17.15 13.17 3.34
C SER A 340 15.98 12.33 2.86
N MET A 341 15.33 12.75 1.77
CA MET A 341 14.23 11.99 1.18
C MET A 341 14.55 11.53 -0.22
N THR A 342 14.15 10.30 -0.50
CA THR A 342 14.17 9.70 -1.84
C THR A 342 12.74 9.51 -2.35
N LEU A 343 12.47 9.98 -3.56
CA LEU A 343 11.22 9.69 -4.28
C LEU A 343 11.44 8.47 -5.18
N VAL A 344 10.80 7.35 -4.83
CA VAL A 344 10.88 6.09 -5.59
C VAL A 344 9.70 6.04 -6.54
N CYS A 345 9.96 6.37 -7.79
CA CYS A 345 8.97 6.50 -8.86
C CYS A 345 8.80 5.17 -9.63
N PRO A 346 7.63 4.89 -10.21
CA PRO A 346 7.53 3.86 -11.23
C PRO A 346 8.28 4.29 -12.50
N SER A 347 8.73 3.31 -13.30
CA SER A 347 9.44 3.57 -14.57
C SER A 347 8.65 4.43 -15.56
N GLU A 348 7.34 4.47 -15.45
CA GLU A 348 6.44 5.30 -16.26
C GLU A 348 6.76 6.80 -16.11
N VAL A 349 7.18 7.25 -14.92
CA VAL A 349 7.62 8.64 -14.70
C VAL A 349 8.86 8.96 -15.53
N GLU A 350 9.82 8.01 -15.61
CA GLU A 350 11.04 8.20 -16.41
C GLU A 350 10.74 8.36 -17.91
N HIS A 351 9.73 7.63 -18.40
CA HIS A 351 9.35 7.61 -19.81
C HIS A 351 8.34 8.70 -20.20
N HIS A 352 7.78 9.44 -19.23
CA HIS A 352 6.82 10.52 -19.49
C HIS A 352 7.50 11.88 -19.32
N ASP A 353 7.74 12.61 -20.43
CA ASP A 353 8.57 13.83 -20.44
C ASP A 353 8.18 14.87 -19.39
N ARG A 354 6.88 15.19 -19.28
CA ARG A 354 6.41 16.20 -18.32
C ARG A 354 6.54 15.70 -16.86
N ALA A 355 6.17 14.45 -16.59
CA ALA A 355 6.30 13.89 -15.23
C ALA A 355 7.76 13.80 -14.80
N ARG A 356 8.66 13.42 -15.73
CA ARG A 356 10.11 13.42 -15.50
C ARG A 356 10.63 14.83 -15.21
N ALA A 357 10.20 15.84 -15.99
CA ALA A 357 10.59 17.24 -15.77
C ALA A 357 10.13 17.75 -14.40
N VAL A 358 8.88 17.43 -13.99
CA VAL A 358 8.37 17.76 -12.63
C VAL A 358 9.21 17.08 -11.56
N ALA A 359 9.50 15.78 -11.69
CA ALA A 359 10.31 15.04 -10.72
C ALA A 359 11.73 15.66 -10.59
N GLN A 360 12.37 16.02 -11.71
CA GLN A 360 13.68 16.70 -11.74
C GLN A 360 13.62 18.08 -11.09
N ARG A 361 12.58 18.88 -11.37
CA ARG A 361 12.36 20.17 -10.70
C ARG A 361 12.28 20.01 -9.19
N ILE A 362 11.50 19.03 -8.72
CA ILE A 362 11.37 18.73 -7.29
C ILE A 362 12.72 18.38 -6.68
N GLN A 363 13.50 17.52 -7.31
CA GLN A 363 14.83 17.11 -6.84
C GLN A 363 15.83 18.29 -6.78
N GLN A 364 15.72 19.24 -7.71
CA GLN A 364 16.64 20.38 -7.81
C GLN A 364 16.25 21.54 -6.87
N ASP A 365 15.06 21.54 -6.29
CA ASP A 365 14.60 22.61 -5.42
C ASP A 365 15.11 22.42 -3.98
N PRO A 366 16.08 23.26 -3.52
CA PRO A 366 16.68 23.12 -2.19
C PRO A 366 15.73 23.43 -1.03
N ARG A 367 14.51 23.88 -1.32
CA ARG A 367 13.51 24.23 -0.31
C ARG A 367 12.77 23.00 0.23
N ASN A 368 12.95 21.83 -0.39
CA ASN A 368 12.35 20.58 0.05
C ASN A 368 13.42 19.51 0.30
N PRO A 369 13.13 18.46 1.09
CA PRO A 369 14.11 17.44 1.45
C PRO A 369 14.30 16.34 0.42
N ILE A 370 13.60 16.35 -0.71
CA ILE A 370 13.67 15.31 -1.75
C ILE A 370 14.93 15.56 -2.60
N SER A 371 16.02 14.89 -2.23
CA SER A 371 17.32 15.06 -2.87
C SER A 371 17.65 13.99 -3.92
N ARG A 372 16.84 12.90 -3.98
CA ARG A 372 17.09 11.76 -4.85
C ARG A 372 15.81 11.23 -5.47
N ILE A 373 15.92 10.82 -6.74
CA ILE A 373 14.88 10.08 -7.46
C ILE A 373 15.45 8.71 -7.82
N LEU A 374 14.64 7.66 -7.62
CA LEU A 374 14.91 6.31 -8.12
C LEU A 374 13.72 5.86 -8.95
N TYR A 375 13.97 5.16 -10.04
CA TYR A 375 12.95 4.54 -10.88
C TYR A 375 12.95 3.03 -10.63
N VAL A 376 11.75 2.46 -10.48
CA VAL A 376 11.57 1.02 -10.24
C VAL A 376 10.61 0.43 -11.26
N ASP A 377 10.97 -0.74 -11.77
CA ASP A 377 10.10 -1.50 -12.66
C ASP A 377 9.11 -2.33 -11.82
N VAL A 378 7.89 -1.85 -11.74
CA VAL A 378 6.73 -2.55 -11.15
C VAL A 378 5.59 -2.65 -12.18
N ARG A 379 5.96 -2.81 -13.44
CA ARG A 379 5.10 -2.76 -14.62
C ARG A 379 3.90 -3.70 -14.53
N GLU A 380 4.10 -4.93 -14.01
CA GLU A 380 3.01 -5.89 -13.89
C GLU A 380 1.95 -5.43 -12.87
N SER A 381 2.36 -4.73 -11.80
CA SER A 381 1.45 -4.05 -10.87
C SER A 381 0.80 -2.82 -11.51
N MET A 382 1.59 -2.01 -12.25
CA MET A 382 1.11 -0.80 -12.91
C MET A 382 0.00 -1.10 -13.95
N ARG A 383 0.06 -2.23 -14.63
CA ARG A 383 -0.99 -2.68 -15.57
C ARG A 383 -2.35 -2.87 -14.90
N THR A 384 -2.38 -3.06 -13.60
CA THR A 384 -3.59 -3.14 -12.79
C THR A 384 -3.84 -1.89 -11.95
N GLY A 385 -2.97 -0.87 -12.08
CA GLY A 385 -3.16 0.47 -11.55
C GLY A 385 -2.62 0.68 -10.15
N GLY A 386 -1.56 -0.03 -9.77
CA GLY A 386 -0.86 0.18 -8.49
C GLY A 386 0.63 0.40 -8.67
N GLY A 387 1.10 1.61 -8.36
CA GLY A 387 2.50 1.98 -8.35
C GLY A 387 3.20 1.70 -7.01
N PRO A 388 4.43 2.23 -6.83
CA PRO A 388 5.23 1.95 -5.63
C PRO A 388 4.57 2.32 -4.30
N ALA A 389 3.75 3.39 -4.24
CA ALA A 389 3.03 3.77 -3.02
C ALA A 389 1.91 2.79 -2.69
N CYS A 390 1.15 2.31 -3.68
CA CYS A 390 0.10 1.32 -3.47
C CYS A 390 0.65 -0.01 -2.92
N LEU A 391 1.84 -0.42 -3.37
CA LEU A 391 2.48 -1.66 -2.92
C LEU A 391 2.95 -1.63 -1.45
N ARG A 392 2.80 -0.53 -0.74
CA ARG A 392 3.36 -0.32 0.58
C ARG A 392 2.32 0.11 1.63
N LEU A 393 2.27 -0.58 2.77
CA LEU A 393 1.67 -0.11 4.01
C LEU A 393 2.78 0.42 4.93
N ARG A 394 2.69 1.69 5.33
CA ARG A 394 3.62 2.30 6.26
C ARG A 394 3.15 2.06 7.69
N VAL A 395 4.02 1.47 8.52
CA VAL A 395 3.77 1.26 9.94
C VAL A 395 4.87 1.94 10.74
N PRO A 396 4.61 3.11 11.33
CA PRO A 396 5.57 3.73 12.22
C PRO A 396 5.69 2.91 13.51
N LEU A 397 6.93 2.63 13.91
CA LEU A 397 7.25 1.84 15.10
C LEU A 397 7.72 2.77 16.22
N ALA A 398 7.28 2.50 17.45
CA ALA A 398 7.81 3.20 18.61
C ALA A 398 9.30 2.91 18.78
N PRO A 399 10.12 3.90 19.21
CA PRO A 399 11.53 3.65 19.53
C PRO A 399 11.65 2.52 20.56
N SER A 400 12.52 1.55 20.30
CA SER A 400 12.83 0.51 21.30
C SER A 400 13.79 1.10 22.33
N ALA A 401 13.43 1.03 23.61
CA ALA A 401 14.30 1.44 24.72
C ALA A 401 15.59 0.59 24.85
N THR A 402 15.73 -0.49 24.07
CA THR A 402 16.85 -1.44 24.12
C THR A 402 17.55 -1.61 22.76
N SER A 403 17.83 -0.52 22.04
CA SER A 403 18.65 -0.59 20.83
C SER A 403 20.14 -0.50 21.18
N THR A 404 20.78 -1.61 21.45
CA THR A 404 22.24 -1.75 21.31
C THR A 404 22.53 -2.33 19.94
N VAL A 405 23.14 -1.49 19.12
CA VAL A 405 23.90 -1.76 17.88
C VAL A 405 23.56 -3.07 17.10
N GLY A 406 22.92 -2.93 15.94
CA GLY A 406 23.18 -3.80 14.78
C GLY A 406 22.04 -4.65 14.26
N ILE A 407 21.05 -5.05 15.04
CA ILE A 407 19.83 -5.69 14.54
C ILE A 407 18.68 -5.15 15.42
N HIS A 408 17.91 -4.23 14.88
CA HIS A 408 16.65 -3.82 15.50
C HIS A 408 15.75 -5.06 15.53
N THR A 409 15.62 -5.72 16.68
CA THR A 409 14.47 -6.59 16.91
C THR A 409 13.25 -5.68 16.77
N LEU A 410 12.52 -5.84 15.69
CA LEU A 410 11.27 -5.11 15.46
C LEU A 410 10.24 -5.64 16.47
N ASN A 411 10.36 -5.15 17.70
CA ASN A 411 9.58 -5.62 18.83
C ASN A 411 8.09 -5.59 18.51
N GLY A 412 7.47 -6.77 18.52
CA GLY A 412 6.05 -6.95 18.28
C GLY A 412 5.67 -7.29 16.84
N ILE A 413 6.63 -7.32 15.88
CA ILE A 413 6.44 -7.81 14.51
C ILE A 413 6.97 -9.24 14.41
N HIS A 414 6.24 -10.10 13.71
CA HIS A 414 6.68 -11.47 13.48
C HIS A 414 8.00 -11.50 12.69
N PRO A 415 9.06 -12.15 13.20
CA PRO A 415 10.41 -12.08 12.60
C PRO A 415 10.45 -12.69 11.19
N GLY A 416 9.58 -13.67 10.89
CA GLY A 416 9.44 -14.26 9.57
C GLY A 416 9.06 -13.26 8.47
N CYS A 417 8.41 -12.14 8.82
CA CYS A 417 7.96 -11.12 7.89
C CYS A 417 8.92 -9.93 7.74
N VAL A 418 10.08 -9.97 8.41
CA VAL A 418 11.13 -8.96 8.25
C VAL A 418 11.96 -9.31 7.01
N PHE A 419 12.18 -8.31 6.15
CA PHE A 419 12.91 -8.48 4.91
C PHE A 419 14.42 -8.33 5.13
N SER A 420 15.19 -9.27 4.57
CA SER A 420 16.64 -9.27 4.56
C SER A 420 17.14 -9.84 3.22
N SER A 421 18.41 -9.74 2.92
CA SER A 421 18.98 -10.35 1.70
C SER A 421 18.80 -11.87 1.66
N GLU A 422 18.89 -12.54 2.80
CA GLU A 422 18.60 -13.97 2.90
C GLU A 422 17.09 -14.24 2.61
N ARG A 423 16.22 -13.44 3.21
CA ARG A 423 14.76 -13.55 2.98
C ARG A 423 14.41 -13.27 1.53
N ALA A 424 15.06 -12.28 0.88
CA ALA A 424 14.88 -12.01 -0.54
C ALA A 424 15.22 -13.24 -1.40
N THR A 425 16.33 -13.90 -1.11
CA THR A 425 16.75 -15.15 -1.79
C THR A 425 15.72 -16.25 -1.59
N GLN A 426 15.22 -16.44 -0.37
CA GLN A 426 14.21 -17.44 -0.05
C GLN A 426 12.88 -17.17 -0.78
N LEU A 427 12.42 -15.91 -0.79
CA LEU A 427 11.20 -15.52 -1.48
C LEU A 427 11.32 -15.66 -3.00
N ARG A 428 12.47 -15.33 -3.59
CA ARG A 428 12.72 -15.56 -5.02
C ARG A 428 12.66 -17.05 -5.36
N ALA A 429 13.31 -17.91 -4.58
CA ALA A 429 13.28 -19.35 -4.78
C ALA A 429 11.86 -19.92 -4.64
N TRP A 430 11.08 -19.39 -3.69
CA TRP A 430 9.67 -19.77 -3.54
C TRP A 430 8.84 -19.36 -4.77
N VAL A 431 8.99 -18.12 -5.26
CA VAL A 431 8.30 -17.65 -6.47
C VAL A 431 8.69 -18.49 -7.69
N GLU A 432 9.99 -18.75 -7.91
CA GLU A 432 10.49 -19.56 -9.03
C GLU A 432 9.93 -21.00 -9.01
N SER A 433 9.75 -21.59 -7.84
CA SER A 433 9.25 -22.95 -7.68
C SER A 433 7.74 -23.07 -7.93
N TRP A 434 6.97 -22.05 -7.57
CA TRP A 434 5.52 -22.16 -7.52
C TRP A 434 4.78 -21.39 -8.60
N TYR A 435 5.27 -20.23 -9.05
CA TYR A 435 4.50 -19.28 -9.85
C TYR A 435 4.54 -19.62 -11.35
N PRO A 436 3.40 -19.50 -12.05
CA PRO A 436 3.39 -19.63 -13.50
C PRO A 436 3.99 -18.37 -14.16
N ASP A 437 4.66 -18.57 -15.31
CA ASP A 437 5.16 -17.49 -16.15
C ASP A 437 4.05 -16.80 -16.94
N GLN A 438 2.97 -17.53 -17.22
CA GLN A 438 1.80 -17.04 -17.92
C GLN A 438 0.52 -17.58 -17.27
N LEU A 439 -0.47 -16.70 -17.14
CA LEU A 439 -1.79 -17.06 -16.64
C LEU A 439 -2.85 -16.47 -17.56
N THR A 440 -3.53 -17.35 -18.29
CA THR A 440 -4.67 -16.98 -19.14
C THR A 440 -5.97 -16.97 -18.35
N PRO A 441 -7.04 -16.31 -18.84
CA PRO A 441 -8.35 -16.38 -18.20
C PRO A 441 -8.89 -17.81 -18.02
N GLU A 442 -8.61 -18.71 -18.96
CA GLU A 442 -9.02 -20.11 -18.91
C GLU A 442 -8.30 -20.88 -17.79
N ALA A 443 -7.01 -20.59 -17.59
CA ALA A 443 -6.21 -21.24 -16.55
C ALA A 443 -6.71 -20.95 -15.13
N LEU A 444 -7.52 -19.90 -14.92
CA LEU A 444 -8.15 -19.62 -13.63
C LEU A 444 -9.13 -20.71 -13.18
N ALA A 445 -9.63 -21.53 -14.10
CA ALA A 445 -10.52 -22.66 -13.82
C ALA A 445 -9.77 -23.97 -13.56
N ASP A 446 -8.44 -23.99 -13.67
CA ASP A 446 -7.64 -25.19 -13.46
C ASP A 446 -7.60 -25.58 -11.97
N PRO A 447 -8.13 -26.76 -11.57
CA PRO A 447 -8.07 -27.22 -10.19
C PRO A 447 -6.63 -27.45 -9.70
N MET A 448 -5.70 -27.71 -10.62
CA MET A 448 -4.28 -27.84 -10.27
C MET A 448 -3.67 -26.48 -9.89
N LEU A 449 -4.13 -25.36 -10.46
CA LEU A 449 -3.72 -24.02 -10.03
C LEU A 449 -4.17 -23.75 -8.58
N LEU A 450 -5.42 -24.09 -8.22
CA LEU A 450 -5.92 -23.98 -6.85
C LEU A 450 -5.08 -24.81 -5.87
N LYS A 451 -4.85 -26.09 -6.20
CA LYS A 451 -4.02 -26.98 -5.37
C LYS A 451 -2.62 -26.41 -5.19
N ARG A 452 -1.97 -26.03 -6.29
CA ARG A 452 -0.62 -25.45 -6.29
C ARG A 452 -0.54 -24.16 -5.49
N ASN A 453 -1.57 -23.32 -5.55
CA ASN A 453 -1.64 -22.09 -4.75
C ASN A 453 -1.72 -22.39 -3.25
N ARG A 454 -2.56 -23.35 -2.84
CA ARG A 454 -2.64 -23.77 -1.42
C ARG A 454 -1.34 -24.40 -0.92
N ASP A 455 -0.71 -25.25 -1.71
CA ASP A 455 0.57 -25.86 -1.38
C ASP A 455 1.69 -24.80 -1.26
N ALA A 456 1.69 -23.79 -2.14
CA ALA A 456 2.63 -22.66 -2.10
C ALA A 456 2.44 -21.79 -0.85
N LEU A 457 1.18 -21.49 -0.49
CA LEU A 457 0.86 -20.71 0.72
C LEU A 457 1.22 -21.47 2.00
N ASP A 458 1.00 -22.78 2.03
CA ASP A 458 1.37 -23.63 3.15
C ASP A 458 2.89 -23.68 3.33
N ALA A 459 3.63 -23.91 2.25
CA ALA A 459 5.09 -23.87 2.23
C ALA A 459 5.64 -22.50 2.71
N LEU A 460 5.05 -21.39 2.24
CA LEU A 460 5.43 -20.06 2.67
C LEU A 460 5.18 -19.85 4.17
N THR A 461 3.98 -20.23 4.65
CA THR A 461 3.60 -20.10 6.07
C THR A 461 4.58 -20.85 6.97
N GLN A 462 4.94 -22.08 6.60
CA GLN A 462 5.93 -22.90 7.31
C GLN A 462 7.33 -22.28 7.27
N GLN A 463 7.77 -21.83 6.10
CA GLN A 463 9.08 -21.18 5.92
C GLN A 463 9.22 -19.90 6.74
N LEU A 464 8.14 -19.16 6.92
CA LEU A 464 8.11 -17.94 7.71
C LEU A 464 7.92 -18.20 9.22
N GLY A 465 7.56 -19.43 9.62
CA GLY A 465 7.21 -19.79 11.00
C GLY A 465 5.92 -19.10 11.47
N LEU A 466 5.03 -18.74 10.55
CA LEU A 466 3.75 -18.14 10.89
C LEU A 466 2.75 -19.21 11.39
N PRO A 467 1.81 -18.85 12.26
CA PRO A 467 0.70 -19.74 12.59
C PRO A 467 -0.18 -19.99 11.35
N PRO A 468 -1.08 -20.99 11.36
CA PRO A 468 -2.09 -21.14 10.32
C PRO A 468 -2.86 -19.83 10.12
N ILE A 469 -2.98 -19.39 8.87
CA ILE A 469 -3.64 -18.14 8.48
C ILE A 469 -4.87 -18.44 7.61
N TYR A 470 -4.73 -19.43 6.73
CA TYR A 470 -5.73 -19.72 5.70
C TYR A 470 -6.71 -20.80 6.13
N PRO A 471 -8.00 -20.71 5.77
CA PRO A 471 -9.01 -21.70 6.16
C PRO A 471 -8.65 -23.15 5.85
N PHE A 472 -7.97 -23.40 4.71
CA PHE A 472 -7.58 -24.76 4.32
C PHE A 472 -6.50 -25.39 5.22
N GLN A 473 -5.75 -24.58 5.99
CA GLN A 473 -4.75 -25.08 6.93
C GLN A 473 -5.37 -25.65 8.21
N TYR A 474 -6.55 -25.14 8.62
CA TYR A 474 -7.30 -25.64 9.77
C TYR A 474 -8.12 -26.90 9.46
N ALA A 475 -8.41 -27.16 8.19
CA ALA A 475 -9.21 -28.32 7.79
C ALA A 475 -8.38 -29.61 7.72
N ARG A 476 -7.08 -29.55 8.02
CA ARG A 476 -6.16 -30.71 8.00
C ARG A 476 -5.96 -31.34 9.41
N GLU A 477 -6.53 -30.74 10.46
CA GLU A 477 -6.61 -31.31 11.80
C GLU A 477 -7.93 -32.09 11.97
#